data_da77c1412659b4c31677725ca0166101
#
_entry.id   da77c1412659b4c31677725ca0166101
#
_cell.length_a   1.000
_cell.length_b   1.000
_cell.length_c   1.000
_cell.angle_alpha   90.00
_cell.angle_beta   90.00
_cell.angle_gamma   90.00
#
_symmetry.space_group_name_H-M   'P 1'
#
loop_
_entity.id
_entity.type
_entity.pdbx_description
1 polymer ?
#
loop_
_entity_poly.entity_id
_entity_poly.type
_entity_poly.pdbx_seq_one_letter_code
_entity_poly.pdbx_strand_id
1 'polypeptide(L)'
;CQLTPADYLPIAEYNRLVRGLEKDGEYLWETYCWLSFCTACRASDVRTLRWKDILGKSTMTRIEQKTKKNRLIKFNRDVQEKNRFLYEMLGQPAPEQYIFLSPRTGKPYSLEYINRLLKVFKVRYRLPIRAFSTHTFRKTFGRYVYELMGRSAEGLILLNQIFRHSNLETTWRYIGLAQEDIDKVFDSIRL
;
A
#
# COMPACT_ATOMS: atom_id res chain seq x y z
N CYS A 1 -5.08 15.91 20.89
CA CYS A 1 -5.71 15.65 19.57
C CYS A 1 -5.53 14.19 19.22
N GLN A 2 -6.58 13.38 19.29
CA GLN A 2 -6.51 12.00 18.82
C GLN A 2 -6.37 12.03 17.31
N LEU A 3 -5.24 11.53 16.80
CA LEU A 3 -5.05 11.36 15.37
C LEU A 3 -6.07 10.34 14.87
N THR A 4 -6.92 10.73 13.93
CA THR A 4 -7.85 9.83 13.28
C THR A 4 -7.03 8.77 12.54
N PRO A 5 -7.21 7.47 12.83
CA PRO A 5 -6.49 6.45 12.09
C PRO A 5 -6.86 6.49 10.61
N ALA A 6 -5.89 6.15 9.74
CA ALA A 6 -6.12 6.08 8.32
C ALA A 6 -7.15 4.99 8.00
N ASP A 7 -8.01 5.26 7.02
CA ASP A 7 -8.97 4.29 6.51
C ASP A 7 -8.36 3.46 5.38
N TYR A 8 -9.02 2.35 5.01
CA TYR A 8 -8.71 1.65 3.77
C TYR A 8 -9.49 2.28 2.60
N LEU A 9 -8.96 2.10 1.40
CA LEU A 9 -9.60 2.52 0.17
C LEU A 9 -10.24 1.29 -0.50
N PRO A 10 -11.52 1.31 -0.86
CA PRO A 10 -12.09 0.20 -1.62
C PRO A 10 -11.27 -0.07 -2.89
N ILE A 11 -11.11 -1.33 -3.27
CA ILE A 11 -10.20 -1.69 -4.36
C ILE A 11 -10.57 -1.02 -5.70
N ALA A 12 -11.86 -0.83 -5.96
CA ALA A 12 -12.30 -0.11 -7.16
C ALA A 12 -11.81 1.35 -7.16
N GLU A 13 -11.82 1.98 -6.00
CA GLU A 13 -11.35 3.35 -5.83
C GLU A 13 -9.81 3.44 -5.90
N TYR A 14 -9.12 2.45 -5.35
CA TYR A 14 -7.68 2.33 -5.53
C TYR A 14 -7.31 2.22 -7.00
N ASN A 15 -7.97 1.36 -7.75
CA ASN A 15 -7.75 1.20 -9.18
C ASN A 15 -8.04 2.50 -9.95
N ARG A 16 -9.09 3.22 -9.55
CA ARG A 16 -9.43 4.51 -10.15
C ARG A 16 -8.34 5.56 -9.88
N LEU A 17 -7.79 5.59 -8.67
CA LEU A 17 -6.68 6.47 -8.31
C LEU A 17 -5.44 6.19 -9.17
N VAL A 18 -5.03 4.94 -9.25
CA VAL A 18 -3.85 4.53 -10.03
C VAL A 18 -4.01 4.89 -11.50
N ARG A 19 -5.17 4.60 -12.09
CA ARG A 19 -5.46 4.96 -13.49
C ARG A 19 -5.50 6.47 -13.70
N GLY A 20 -6.06 7.21 -12.75
CA GLY A 20 -6.10 8.67 -12.81
C GLY A 20 -4.71 9.30 -12.77
N LEU A 21 -3.85 8.81 -11.89
CA LEU A 21 -2.45 9.26 -11.83
C LEU A 21 -1.70 8.97 -13.13
N GLU A 22 -1.89 7.78 -13.71
CA GLU A 22 -1.27 7.42 -14.98
C GLU A 22 -1.75 8.32 -16.10
N LYS A 23 -3.05 8.56 -16.21
CA LYS A 23 -3.65 9.44 -17.21
C LYS A 23 -3.12 10.87 -17.10
N ASP A 24 -2.90 11.35 -15.91
CA ASP A 24 -2.39 12.70 -15.65
C ASP A 24 -0.87 12.80 -15.75
N GLY A 25 -0.17 11.72 -16.08
CA GLY A 25 1.28 11.71 -16.21
C GLY A 25 2.03 11.75 -14.87
N GLU A 26 1.35 11.49 -13.77
CA GLU A 26 1.92 11.47 -12.42
C GLU A 26 2.58 10.10 -12.13
N TYR A 27 3.50 9.67 -12.99
CA TYR A 27 4.08 8.32 -12.93
C TYR A 27 4.84 8.02 -11.64
N LEU A 28 5.50 9.02 -11.06
CA LEU A 28 6.24 8.81 -9.81
C LEU A 28 5.28 8.48 -8.66
N TRP A 29 4.17 9.20 -8.56
CA TRP A 29 3.20 9.01 -7.49
C TRP A 29 2.29 7.83 -7.76
N GLU A 30 2.04 7.50 -9.02
CA GLU A 30 1.47 6.22 -9.40
C GLU A 30 2.36 5.06 -8.92
N THR A 31 3.67 5.17 -9.12
CA THR A 31 4.65 4.18 -8.64
C THR A 31 4.59 4.04 -7.13
N TYR A 32 4.46 5.14 -6.40
CA TYR A 32 4.34 5.11 -4.94
C TYR A 32 3.09 4.34 -4.49
N CYS A 33 1.92 4.69 -5.04
CA CYS A 33 0.66 4.02 -4.72
C CYS A 33 0.68 2.54 -5.11
N TRP A 34 1.27 2.23 -6.26
CA TRP A 34 1.41 0.88 -6.77
C TRP A 34 2.31 0.00 -5.88
N LEU A 35 3.51 0.45 -5.57
CA LEU A 35 4.44 -0.31 -4.75
C LEU A 35 3.98 -0.43 -3.30
N SER A 36 3.37 0.61 -2.75
CA SER A 36 2.80 0.57 -1.40
C SER A 36 1.75 -0.53 -1.27
N PHE A 37 0.91 -0.70 -2.29
CA PHE A 37 -0.08 -1.76 -2.34
C PHE A 37 0.56 -3.13 -2.59
N CYS A 38 1.33 -3.28 -3.66
CA CYS A 38 1.86 -4.58 -4.09
C CYS A 38 2.84 -5.20 -3.08
N THR A 39 3.54 -4.38 -2.33
CA THR A 39 4.50 -4.87 -1.33
C THR A 39 3.90 -4.98 0.06
N ALA A 40 2.83 -4.26 0.34
CA ALA A 40 2.27 -4.08 1.66
C ALA A 40 3.30 -3.68 2.73
N CYS A 41 4.42 -3.10 2.30
CA CYS A 41 5.46 -2.61 3.19
C CYS A 41 5.02 -1.35 3.94
N ARG A 42 5.68 -1.07 5.06
CA ARG A 42 5.49 0.20 5.76
C ARG A 42 5.99 1.36 4.90
N ALA A 43 5.40 2.53 5.08
CA ALA A 43 5.75 3.71 4.30
C ALA A 43 7.23 4.06 4.36
N SER A 44 7.87 3.89 5.53
CA SER A 44 9.30 4.10 5.70
C SER A 44 10.15 3.16 4.85
N ASP A 45 9.67 1.96 4.58
CA ASP A 45 10.37 0.99 3.73
C ASP A 45 10.14 1.27 2.25
N VAL A 46 8.92 1.63 1.86
CA VAL A 46 8.59 1.97 0.47
C VAL A 46 9.39 3.19 -0.02
N ARG A 47 9.46 4.24 0.79
CA ARG A 47 10.12 5.49 0.40
C ARG A 47 11.61 5.34 0.12
N THR A 48 12.24 4.31 0.65
CA THR A 48 13.69 4.06 0.48
C THR A 48 14.02 2.96 -0.52
N LEU A 49 13.04 2.51 -1.30
CA LEU A 49 13.27 1.55 -2.39
C LEU A 49 14.11 2.17 -3.49
N ARG A 50 15.01 1.36 -4.05
CA ARG A 50 15.79 1.70 -5.23
C ARG A 50 15.24 0.92 -6.42
N TRP A 51 15.45 1.41 -7.62
CA TRP A 51 14.99 0.72 -8.81
C TRP A 51 15.54 -0.70 -8.92
N LYS A 52 16.79 -0.92 -8.51
CA LYS A 52 17.39 -2.26 -8.50
C LYS A 52 16.64 -3.27 -7.62
N ASP A 53 15.90 -2.79 -6.64
CA ASP A 53 15.14 -3.67 -5.74
C ASP A 53 13.95 -4.34 -6.42
N ILE A 54 13.43 -3.72 -7.48
CA ILE A 54 12.21 -4.18 -8.16
C ILE A 54 12.40 -4.55 -9.63
N LEU A 55 13.39 -3.97 -10.32
CA LEU A 55 13.58 -4.21 -11.75
C LEU A 55 14.05 -5.61 -12.04
N GLY A 56 13.33 -6.29 -12.96
CA GLY A 56 13.64 -7.64 -13.38
C GLY A 56 13.59 -8.66 -12.24
N LYS A 57 12.90 -8.34 -11.16
CA LYS A 57 12.81 -9.18 -9.97
C LYS A 57 11.45 -9.86 -9.88
N SER A 58 11.46 -11.18 -9.67
CA SER A 58 10.27 -11.94 -9.29
C SER A 58 10.05 -11.97 -7.78
N THR A 59 11.09 -11.64 -7.02
CA THR A 59 11.02 -11.55 -5.55
C THR A 59 11.85 -10.37 -5.07
N MET A 60 11.47 -9.83 -3.92
CA MET A 60 12.25 -8.82 -3.21
C MET A 60 12.37 -9.24 -1.75
N THR A 61 13.59 -9.27 -1.24
CA THR A 61 13.85 -9.47 0.19
C THR A 61 14.24 -8.13 0.79
N ARG A 62 13.58 -7.75 1.86
CA ARG A 62 13.85 -6.48 2.53
C ARG A 62 13.86 -6.65 4.05
N ILE A 63 14.80 -5.99 4.70
CA ILE A 63 14.84 -5.87 6.14
C ILE A 63 13.99 -4.67 6.54
N GLU A 64 12.91 -4.90 7.28
CA GLU A 64 12.04 -3.84 7.75
C GLU A 64 12.78 -2.93 8.74
N GLN A 65 12.71 -1.61 8.55
CA GLN A 65 13.41 -0.65 9.40
C GLN A 65 12.95 -0.71 10.87
N LYS A 66 11.65 -0.88 11.09
CA LYS A 66 11.06 -0.88 12.42
C LYS A 66 11.31 -2.17 13.18
N THR A 67 11.14 -3.32 12.55
CA THR A 67 11.17 -4.63 13.24
C THR A 67 12.50 -5.35 13.08
N LYS A 68 13.36 -4.92 12.14
CA LYS A 68 14.62 -5.57 11.76
C LYS A 68 14.43 -7.01 11.26
N LYS A 69 13.23 -7.39 10.88
CA LYS A 69 12.92 -8.72 10.35
C LYS A 69 12.99 -8.72 8.82
N ASN A 70 13.42 -9.86 8.28
CA ASN A 70 13.41 -10.09 6.83
C ASN A 70 11.98 -10.26 6.34
N ARG A 71 11.71 -9.69 5.18
CA ARG A 71 10.44 -9.82 4.49
C ARG A 71 10.67 -10.23 3.04
N LEU A 72 10.04 -11.33 2.64
CA LEU A 72 10.05 -11.79 1.26
C LEU A 72 8.75 -11.36 0.59
N ILE A 73 8.87 -10.68 -0.53
CA ILE A 73 7.74 -10.21 -1.34
C ILE A 73 7.86 -10.83 -2.70
N LYS A 74 6.76 -11.40 -3.20
CA LYS A 74 6.71 -12.01 -4.53
C LYS A 74 6.03 -11.05 -5.51
N PHE A 75 6.67 -10.82 -6.64
CA PHE A 75 6.11 -10.08 -7.76
C PHE A 75 5.67 -11.07 -8.83
N ASN A 76 4.36 -11.16 -9.09
CA ASN A 76 3.87 -11.94 -10.21
C ASN A 76 4.22 -11.24 -11.54
N ARG A 77 3.93 -11.89 -12.65
CA ARG A 77 4.28 -11.39 -13.98
C ARG A 77 3.68 -10.01 -14.28
N ASP A 78 2.41 -9.81 -13.93
CA ASP A 78 1.73 -8.54 -14.17
C ASP A 78 2.37 -7.40 -13.37
N VAL A 79 2.76 -7.67 -12.13
CA VAL A 79 3.46 -6.68 -11.30
C VAL A 79 4.82 -6.35 -11.88
N GLN A 80 5.57 -7.34 -12.35
CA GLN A 80 6.87 -7.13 -12.99
C GLN A 80 6.75 -6.27 -14.26
N GLU A 81 5.75 -6.52 -15.08
CA GLU A 81 5.48 -5.75 -16.30
C GLU A 81 5.12 -4.30 -15.97
N LYS A 82 4.29 -4.08 -14.96
CA LYS A 82 3.93 -2.72 -14.51
C LYS A 82 5.15 -1.99 -13.93
N ASN A 83 5.97 -2.65 -13.15
CA ASN A 83 7.22 -2.07 -12.62
C ASN A 83 8.12 -1.58 -13.76
N ARG A 84 8.26 -2.38 -14.81
CA ARG A 84 9.06 -2.01 -15.97
C ARG A 84 8.45 -0.84 -16.75
N PHE A 85 7.15 -0.87 -16.96
CA PHE A 85 6.44 0.24 -17.61
C PHE A 85 6.67 1.56 -16.88
N LEU A 86 6.52 1.58 -15.56
CA LEU A 86 6.72 2.79 -14.75
C LEU A 86 8.18 3.27 -14.80
N TYR A 87 9.12 2.34 -14.77
CA TYR A 87 10.53 2.65 -14.92
C TYR A 87 10.82 3.35 -16.25
N GLU A 88 10.28 2.82 -17.35
CA GLU A 88 10.45 3.40 -18.68
C GLU A 88 9.80 4.78 -18.78
N MET A 89 8.59 4.95 -18.24
CA MET A 89 7.90 6.24 -18.24
C MET A 89 8.60 7.30 -17.41
N LEU A 90 9.41 6.90 -16.43
CA LEU A 90 10.21 7.81 -15.60
C LEU A 90 11.62 8.07 -16.17
N GLY A 91 11.89 7.63 -17.42
CA GLY A 91 13.10 7.94 -18.13
C GLY A 91 14.27 7.01 -17.85
N GLN A 92 14.01 5.82 -17.36
CA GLN A 92 15.01 4.78 -17.09
C GLN A 92 16.18 5.30 -16.23
N PRO A 93 15.91 5.79 -15.00
CA PRO A 93 16.98 6.28 -14.13
C PRO A 93 17.95 5.17 -13.75
N ALA A 94 19.12 5.55 -13.22
CA ALA A 94 20.12 4.56 -12.78
C ALA A 94 19.50 3.59 -11.76
N PRO A 95 19.72 2.27 -11.90
CA PRO A 95 19.14 1.28 -10.98
C PRO A 95 19.50 1.49 -9.51
N GLU A 96 20.63 2.09 -9.23
CA GLU A 96 21.09 2.42 -7.87
C GLU A 96 20.32 3.61 -7.25
N GLN A 97 19.62 4.40 -8.08
CA GLN A 97 18.91 5.58 -7.62
C GLN A 97 17.69 5.19 -6.81
N TYR A 98 17.40 5.97 -5.77
CA TYR A 98 16.12 5.88 -5.08
C TYR A 98 14.97 6.17 -6.04
N ILE A 99 13.90 5.38 -5.96
CA ILE A 99 12.71 5.60 -6.79
C ILE A 99 12.10 6.98 -6.46
N PHE A 100 11.95 7.26 -5.17
CA PHE A 100 11.30 8.47 -4.68
C PHE A 100 12.32 9.52 -4.25
N LEU A 101 13.25 9.80 -5.14
CA LEU A 101 14.32 10.76 -4.92
C LEU A 101 13.82 12.19 -5.08
N SER A 102 14.06 13.03 -4.07
CA SER A 102 13.81 14.46 -4.17
C SER A 102 15.00 15.14 -4.88
N PRO A 103 14.79 15.77 -6.06
CA PRO A 103 15.86 16.48 -6.76
C PRO A 103 16.46 17.61 -5.93
N ARG A 104 15.68 18.20 -5.05
CA ARG A 104 16.11 19.33 -4.22
C ARG A 104 17.10 18.91 -3.13
N THR A 105 16.88 17.75 -2.51
CA THR A 105 17.66 17.31 -1.34
C THR A 105 18.67 16.22 -1.67
N GLY A 106 18.52 15.51 -2.81
CA GLY A 106 19.30 14.33 -3.13
C GLY A 106 18.99 13.12 -2.24
N LYS A 107 17.92 13.18 -1.47
CA LYS A 107 17.45 12.14 -0.55
C LYS A 107 16.04 11.72 -0.90
N PRO A 108 15.57 10.55 -0.41
CA PRO A 108 14.17 10.18 -0.59
C PRO A 108 13.22 11.24 -0.03
N TYR A 109 12.09 11.45 -0.69
CA TYR A 109 11.04 12.32 -0.17
C TYR A 109 10.66 11.91 1.25
N SER A 110 10.38 12.90 2.12
CA SER A 110 9.93 12.65 3.49
C SER A 110 8.51 12.11 3.50
N LEU A 111 8.14 11.38 4.57
CA LEU A 111 6.77 10.92 4.77
C LEU A 111 5.79 12.08 4.87
N GLU A 112 6.20 13.19 5.47
CA GLU A 112 5.39 14.41 5.57
C GLU A 112 5.04 14.96 4.20
N TYR A 113 6.03 15.04 3.31
CA TYR A 113 5.81 15.50 1.94
C TYR A 113 4.88 14.55 1.17
N ILE A 114 5.11 13.24 1.26
CA ILE A 114 4.28 12.23 0.61
C ILE A 114 2.83 12.33 1.12
N ASN A 115 2.63 12.42 2.43
CA ASN A 115 1.29 12.57 3.00
C ASN A 115 0.59 13.84 2.54
N ARG A 116 1.33 14.92 2.37
CA ARG A 116 0.80 16.18 1.83
C ARG A 116 0.29 16.01 0.39
N LEU A 117 1.07 15.31 -0.44
CA LEU A 117 0.66 15.01 -1.81
C LEU A 117 -0.55 14.07 -1.87
N LEU A 118 -0.61 13.08 -0.99
CA LEU A 118 -1.78 12.19 -0.94
C LEU A 118 -3.06 12.96 -0.62
N LYS A 119 -3.00 13.96 0.23
CA LYS A 119 -4.15 14.86 0.50
C LYS A 119 -4.56 15.63 -0.75
N VAL A 120 -3.60 16.10 -1.54
CA VAL A 120 -3.88 16.76 -2.82
C VAL A 120 -4.58 15.78 -3.78
N PHE A 121 -4.10 14.55 -3.89
CA PHE A 121 -4.72 13.54 -4.75
C PHE A 121 -6.10 13.12 -4.26
N LYS A 122 -6.32 13.04 -2.96
CA LYS A 122 -7.65 12.81 -2.40
C LYS A 122 -8.68 13.80 -2.94
N VAL A 123 -8.33 15.07 -2.95
CA VAL A 123 -9.20 16.14 -3.47
C VAL A 123 -9.33 16.04 -5.00
N ARG A 124 -8.20 15.93 -5.71
CA ARG A 124 -8.17 15.87 -7.18
C ARG A 124 -9.04 14.75 -7.74
N TYR A 125 -8.94 13.56 -7.14
CA TYR A 125 -9.65 12.37 -7.62
C TYR A 125 -10.94 12.10 -6.83
N ARG A 126 -11.33 13.00 -5.93
CA ARG A 126 -12.56 12.88 -5.13
C ARG A 126 -12.69 11.50 -4.49
N LEU A 127 -11.63 11.05 -3.81
CA LEU A 127 -11.61 9.74 -3.17
C LEU A 127 -12.58 9.70 -1.99
N PRO A 128 -13.46 8.68 -1.93
CA PRO A 128 -14.45 8.56 -0.85
C PRO A 128 -13.82 7.94 0.40
N ILE A 129 -12.85 8.63 0.96
CA ILE A 129 -12.11 8.20 2.14
C ILE A 129 -11.98 9.39 3.09
N ARG A 130 -12.17 9.17 4.36
CA ARG A 130 -12.08 10.22 5.37
C ARG A 130 -10.63 10.61 5.65
N ALA A 131 -9.80 9.63 5.98
CA ALA A 131 -8.40 9.82 6.33
C ALA A 131 -7.51 9.05 5.36
N PHE A 132 -6.90 9.76 4.41
CA PHE A 132 -6.03 9.21 3.37
C PHE A 132 -4.58 9.56 3.68
N SER A 133 -3.75 8.55 3.88
CA SER A 133 -2.34 8.72 4.21
C SER A 133 -1.50 7.56 3.66
N THR A 134 -0.20 7.60 3.94
CA THR A 134 0.72 6.50 3.59
C THR A 134 0.31 5.15 4.18
N HIS A 135 -0.43 5.14 5.29
CA HIS A 135 -0.93 3.90 5.91
C HIS A 135 -2.12 3.28 5.16
N THR A 136 -2.83 4.05 4.34
CA THR A 136 -4.03 3.61 3.63
C THR A 136 -3.77 2.42 2.73
N PHE A 137 -2.67 2.42 1.98
CA PHE A 137 -2.38 1.36 0.98
C PHE A 137 -2.19 -0.01 1.62
N ARG A 138 -1.54 -0.05 2.78
CA ARG A 138 -1.32 -1.29 3.50
C ARG A 138 -2.65 -1.84 4.04
N LYS A 139 -3.52 -0.98 4.54
CA LYS A 139 -4.88 -1.35 4.96
C LYS A 139 -5.74 -1.79 3.77
N THR A 140 -5.63 -1.10 2.64
CA THR A 140 -6.29 -1.45 1.39
C THR A 140 -5.87 -2.83 0.90
N PHE A 141 -4.58 -3.13 0.93
CA PHE A 141 -4.06 -4.47 0.63
C PHE A 141 -4.66 -5.52 1.55
N GLY A 142 -4.66 -5.27 2.85
CA GLY A 142 -5.22 -6.21 3.84
C GLY A 142 -6.69 -6.49 3.61
N ARG A 143 -7.47 -5.44 3.37
CA ARG A 143 -8.90 -5.58 3.08
C ARG A 143 -9.14 -6.34 1.78
N TYR A 144 -8.39 -6.03 0.73
CA TYR A 144 -8.48 -6.71 -0.55
C TYR A 144 -8.17 -8.20 -0.43
N VAL A 145 -7.08 -8.57 0.23
CA VAL A 145 -6.70 -9.98 0.43
C VAL A 145 -7.75 -10.72 1.27
N TYR A 146 -8.25 -10.11 2.32
CA TYR A 146 -9.30 -10.70 3.15
C TYR A 146 -10.55 -11.01 2.32
N GLU A 147 -11.00 -10.06 1.50
CA GLU A 147 -12.14 -10.26 0.59
C GLU A 147 -11.82 -11.34 -0.47
N LEU A 148 -10.62 -11.31 -1.06
CA LEU A 148 -10.18 -12.28 -2.06
C LEU A 148 -10.20 -13.71 -1.53
N MET A 149 -9.87 -13.89 -0.25
CA MET A 149 -9.86 -15.19 0.43
C MET A 149 -11.22 -15.55 1.06
N GLY A 150 -12.28 -14.91 0.63
CA GLY A 150 -13.65 -15.22 1.03
C GLY A 150 -13.97 -14.86 2.48
N ARG A 151 -13.30 -13.84 3.03
CA ARG A 151 -13.47 -13.40 4.43
C ARG A 151 -13.21 -14.52 5.44
N SER A 152 -12.26 -15.39 5.13
CA SER A 152 -11.96 -16.57 5.95
C SER A 152 -11.01 -16.27 7.10
N ALA A 153 -11.09 -17.10 8.15
CA ALA A 153 -10.11 -17.06 9.24
C ALA A 153 -8.69 -17.33 8.74
N GLU A 154 -8.53 -18.20 7.75
CA GLU A 154 -7.22 -18.47 7.12
C GLU A 154 -6.65 -17.21 6.47
N GLY A 155 -7.47 -16.43 5.77
CA GLY A 155 -7.06 -15.16 5.20
C GLY A 155 -6.57 -14.19 6.26
N LEU A 156 -7.26 -14.12 7.39
CA LEU A 156 -6.86 -13.27 8.51
C LEU A 156 -5.53 -13.70 9.12
N ILE A 157 -5.31 -15.01 9.26
CA ILE A 157 -4.05 -15.58 9.76
C ILE A 157 -2.89 -15.23 8.82
N LEU A 158 -3.09 -15.41 7.51
CA LEU A 158 -2.07 -15.06 6.51
C LEU A 158 -1.74 -13.57 6.54
N LEU A 159 -2.75 -12.71 6.64
CA LEU A 159 -2.53 -11.27 6.78
C LEU A 159 -1.80 -10.91 8.06
N ASN A 160 -2.09 -11.57 9.15
CA ASN A 160 -1.37 -11.38 10.40
C ASN A 160 0.12 -11.68 10.24
N GLN A 161 0.46 -12.73 9.51
CA GLN A 161 1.85 -13.06 9.19
C GLN A 161 2.49 -12.02 8.25
N ILE A 162 1.77 -11.60 7.22
CA ILE A 162 2.26 -10.57 6.28
C ILE A 162 2.55 -9.26 7.01
N PHE A 163 1.64 -8.82 7.85
CA PHE A 163 1.77 -7.57 8.59
C PHE A 163 2.66 -7.68 9.82
N ARG A 164 2.96 -8.89 10.25
CA ARG A 164 3.73 -9.17 11.47
C ARG A 164 3.12 -8.53 12.71
N HIS A 165 1.81 -8.58 12.81
CA HIS A 165 1.10 -8.15 14.02
C HIS A 165 1.24 -9.18 15.14
N SER A 166 1.19 -8.72 16.38
CA SER A 166 1.38 -9.57 17.57
C SER A 166 0.24 -10.57 17.80
N ASN A 167 -0.97 -10.24 17.31
CA ASN A 167 -2.15 -11.11 17.45
C ASN A 167 -3.16 -10.84 16.33
N LEU A 168 -4.13 -11.76 16.17
CA LEU A 168 -5.16 -11.69 15.13
C LEU A 168 -6.10 -10.51 15.33
N GLU A 169 -6.39 -10.14 16.56
CA GLU A 169 -7.25 -8.99 16.85
C GLU A 169 -6.68 -7.69 16.28
N THR A 170 -5.37 -7.52 16.36
CA THR A 170 -4.70 -6.35 15.78
C THR A 170 -4.91 -6.29 14.26
N THR A 171 -4.76 -7.40 13.56
CA THR A 171 -5.00 -7.49 12.11
C THR A 171 -6.46 -7.24 11.79
N TRP A 172 -7.37 -7.84 12.52
CA TRP A 172 -8.81 -7.72 12.33
C TRP A 172 -9.28 -6.26 12.44
N ARG A 173 -8.84 -5.58 13.50
CA ARG A 173 -9.10 -4.13 13.66
C ARG A 173 -8.42 -3.28 12.61
N TYR A 174 -7.20 -3.64 12.24
CA TYR A 174 -6.40 -2.90 11.28
C TYR A 174 -7.09 -2.80 9.91
N ILE A 175 -7.74 -3.86 9.46
CA ILE A 175 -8.47 -3.86 8.19
C ILE A 175 -9.93 -3.38 8.30
N GLY A 176 -10.34 -2.89 9.47
CA GLY A 176 -11.60 -2.18 9.66
C GLY A 176 -12.83 -3.07 9.84
N LEU A 177 -12.68 -4.30 10.33
CA LEU A 177 -13.77 -5.27 10.42
C LEU A 177 -14.53 -5.27 11.74
N ALA A 178 -13.96 -4.76 12.81
CA ALA A 178 -14.45 -4.98 14.17
C ALA A 178 -15.96 -4.74 14.33
N GLN A 179 -16.45 -3.57 13.98
CA GLN A 179 -17.86 -3.24 14.15
C GLN A 179 -18.72 -3.86 13.06
N GLU A 180 -18.24 -3.89 11.83
CA GLU A 180 -18.95 -4.46 10.68
C GLU A 180 -19.29 -5.93 10.90
N ASP A 181 -18.35 -6.74 11.40
CA ASP A 181 -18.57 -8.15 11.67
C ASP A 181 -19.54 -8.38 12.84
N ILE A 182 -19.45 -7.58 13.89
CA ILE A 182 -20.36 -7.62 15.02
C ILE A 182 -21.79 -7.31 14.54
N ASP A 183 -21.95 -6.26 13.77
CA ASP A 183 -23.26 -5.86 13.24
C ASP A 183 -23.88 -6.96 12.38
N LYS A 184 -23.07 -7.63 11.54
CA LYS A 184 -23.54 -8.76 10.72
C LYS A 184 -24.07 -9.93 11.56
N VAL A 185 -23.45 -10.21 12.69
CA VAL A 185 -23.93 -11.25 13.61
C VAL A 185 -25.34 -10.91 14.07
N PHE A 186 -25.56 -9.70 14.54
CA PHE A 186 -26.89 -9.27 14.98
C PHE A 186 -27.91 -9.27 13.84
N ASP A 187 -27.53 -8.79 12.67
CA ASP A 187 -28.40 -8.74 11.50
C ASP A 187 -28.76 -10.15 10.98
N SER A 188 -27.95 -11.16 11.27
CA SER A 188 -28.18 -12.53 10.82
C SER A 188 -29.14 -13.34 11.71
N ILE A 189 -29.47 -12.83 12.89
CA ILE A 189 -30.35 -13.54 13.83
C ILE A 189 -31.76 -13.66 13.22
N ARG A 190 -32.27 -14.90 13.20
CA ARG A 190 -33.63 -15.23 12.79
C ARG A 190 -34.26 -16.14 13.85
N LEU A 191 -35.43 -15.76 14.36
CA LEU A 191 -36.17 -16.52 15.35
C LEU A 191 -37.48 -17.06 14.76
#